data_96946b28d0e2473d4c39792ff153aaff
#
_entry.id   96946b28d0e2473d4c39792ff153aaff
#
_cell.length_a   1.000
_cell.length_b   1.000
_cell.length_c   1.000
_cell.angle_alpha   90.00
_cell.angle_beta   90.00
_cell.angle_gamma   90.00
#
_symmetry.space_group_name_H-M   'P 1'
#
loop_
_entity.id
_entity.type
_entity.pdbx_description
1 polymer ?
#
loop_
_entity_poly.entity_id
_entity_poly.type
_entity_poly.pdbx_seq_one_letter_code
_entity_poly.pdbx_strand_id
1 'polypeptide(L)'
;CTHQGDVSQVCGGSVMSHRNLAIEPRGTHALKSQPRIALIGAGGVRAPLFVQAAARRGFFEEIRLYDSAADSLARMNWICRVLLEHEGYPADLLTETTSLREALKGIDAAVVAVRPGGMKQRAVDEEAALGSGMIGQETVGVCGFAMAMRMLPALFDIVTILREASPDAWVLNFSNPVGITTLGLSRHGFGRIVGICDSANNALYAACRHLNLSPDDLCPETFGLNHLSWTRRILHEGRDLLPTLLQDELFVSRYQDLFFARDAHRPDLFLNEYLYYYLFPDEALRRMQAEPVCRGRYLAGLEASLVTALDTLRAGKKDEEALRVFLEYHGQRNATYMTYARTGQRTPEEASAGMEGYAGLALDVLEGFALGRERTRVLIVPDSGSIPEVREEAAVEVTCTVSGTGVRPHLIDAVPEDCLELMRRVARYESMAVDAILEGDPDTMRQALCLNPLVGEKFADKAIEALELDSALSDARRRRGAVSPR
;
A
#
# COMPACT_ATOMS: atom_id res chain seq x y z
N CYS A 1 -44.91 -1.64 -9.20
CA CYS A 1 -44.66 -2.78 -8.32
C CYS A 1 -43.17 -2.99 -8.28
N THR A 2 -42.59 -2.54 -7.21
CA THR A 2 -41.17 -2.50 -6.86
C THR A 2 -40.73 -3.93 -6.45
N HIS A 3 -39.70 -4.46 -7.10
CA HIS A 3 -38.89 -5.55 -6.55
C HIS A 3 -37.53 -4.97 -6.20
N GLN A 4 -37.33 -4.71 -4.91
CA GLN A 4 -36.01 -4.68 -4.31
C GLN A 4 -35.55 -6.13 -4.18
N GLY A 5 -34.61 -6.54 -5.02
CA GLY A 5 -33.90 -7.80 -4.90
C GLY A 5 -32.77 -7.62 -3.88
N ASP A 6 -32.80 -8.44 -2.86
CA ASP A 6 -31.80 -8.58 -1.80
C ASP A 6 -30.50 -9.12 -2.41
N VAL A 7 -29.45 -8.32 -2.42
CA VAL A 7 -28.11 -8.62 -3.01
C VAL A 7 -27.23 -9.43 -2.05
N SER A 8 -27.77 -9.91 -0.92
CA SER A 8 -27.02 -10.59 0.15
C SER A 8 -26.58 -12.06 -0.16
N GLN A 9 -26.75 -12.56 -1.39
CA GLN A 9 -26.50 -13.96 -1.73
C GLN A 9 -25.39 -14.26 -2.75
N VAL A 10 -24.57 -13.30 -3.16
CA VAL A 10 -23.64 -13.52 -4.28
C VAL A 10 -22.37 -14.30 -3.91
N CYS A 11 -22.02 -14.38 -2.62
CA CYS A 11 -20.87 -15.20 -2.15
C CYS A 11 -21.24 -16.36 -1.21
N GLY A 12 -22.48 -16.84 -1.23
CA GLY A 12 -23.00 -17.84 -0.30
C GLY A 12 -23.10 -19.24 -0.89
N GLY A 13 -21.98 -19.91 -1.15
CA GLY A 13 -21.94 -21.36 -1.37
C GLY A 13 -21.84 -22.09 -0.03
N SER A 14 -22.82 -22.93 0.29
CA SER A 14 -22.92 -23.93 1.37
C SER A 14 -22.04 -23.72 2.59
N VAL A 15 -22.57 -23.08 3.62
CA VAL A 15 -21.91 -22.81 4.90
C VAL A 15 -21.98 -24.04 5.78
N MET A 16 -20.87 -24.78 5.91
CA MET A 16 -20.59 -25.47 7.17
C MET A 16 -20.36 -24.41 8.26
N SER A 17 -20.99 -24.60 9.42
CA SER A 17 -20.96 -23.66 10.55
C SER A 17 -19.54 -23.39 11.03
N HIS A 18 -18.97 -22.26 10.60
CA HIS A 18 -17.66 -21.80 11.08
C HIS A 18 -17.86 -20.73 12.16
N ARG A 19 -17.18 -20.91 13.27
CA ARG A 19 -17.12 -19.91 14.34
C ARG A 19 -16.60 -18.60 13.75
N ASN A 20 -17.41 -17.56 13.79
CA ASN A 20 -17.06 -16.19 13.41
C ASN A 20 -15.92 -15.70 14.31
N LEU A 21 -14.71 -15.70 13.81
CA LEU A 21 -13.60 -14.93 14.36
C LEU A 21 -13.71 -13.51 13.79
N ALA A 22 -14.63 -12.72 14.28
CA ALA A 22 -14.63 -11.30 14.03
C ALA A 22 -13.55 -10.67 14.90
N ILE A 23 -12.62 -9.91 14.30
CA ILE A 23 -11.93 -8.85 15.02
C ILE A 23 -13.06 -7.85 15.33
N GLU A 24 -13.66 -7.95 16.51
CA GLU A 24 -14.55 -6.91 16.97
C GLU A 24 -13.67 -5.69 17.27
N PRO A 25 -13.67 -4.64 16.44
CA PRO A 25 -13.24 -3.35 16.91
C PRO A 25 -14.19 -3.01 18.06
N ARG A 26 -13.66 -2.71 19.23
CA ARG A 26 -14.46 -2.26 20.36
C ARG A 26 -15.23 -1.00 19.94
N GLY A 27 -16.50 -1.16 19.58
CA GLY A 27 -17.40 -0.12 19.11
C GLY A 27 -17.70 -0.24 17.60
N THR A 28 -18.93 -0.63 17.28
CA THR A 28 -19.54 -0.58 15.96
C THR A 28 -19.89 0.88 15.62
N HIS A 29 -18.93 1.65 15.12
CA HIS A 29 -19.23 2.98 14.58
C HIS A 29 -18.95 2.97 13.08
N ALA A 30 -20.02 2.84 12.31
CA ALA A 30 -20.01 3.22 10.90
C ALA A 30 -19.56 4.68 10.80
N LEU A 31 -18.80 5.01 9.77
CA LEU A 31 -18.49 6.41 9.48
C LEU A 31 -19.80 7.16 9.18
N LYS A 32 -19.77 8.49 9.31
CA LYS A 32 -20.87 9.34 8.83
C LYS A 32 -21.03 9.14 7.31
N SER A 33 -22.23 9.34 6.81
CA SER A 33 -22.50 9.26 5.35
C SER A 33 -21.70 10.27 4.54
N GLN A 34 -21.28 11.36 5.16
CA GLN A 34 -20.35 12.35 4.61
C GLN A 34 -19.19 12.51 5.61
N PRO A 35 -18.14 11.67 5.49
CA PRO A 35 -17.03 11.71 6.44
C PRO A 35 -16.09 12.88 6.16
N ARG A 36 -15.44 13.33 7.24
CA ARG A 36 -14.28 14.22 7.20
C ARG A 36 -13.03 13.37 7.23
N ILE A 37 -12.17 13.53 6.25
CA ILE A 37 -10.93 12.79 6.20
C ILE A 37 -9.71 13.71 6.24
N ALA A 38 -8.60 13.20 6.79
CA ALA A 38 -7.31 13.84 6.70
C ALA A 38 -6.40 13.04 5.75
N LEU A 39 -5.80 13.70 4.77
CA LEU A 39 -4.75 13.13 3.94
C LEU A 39 -3.40 13.56 4.51
N ILE A 40 -2.72 12.64 5.18
CA ILE A 40 -1.44 12.86 5.87
C ILE A 40 -0.29 12.51 4.91
N GLY A 41 0.54 13.49 4.58
CA GLY A 41 1.55 13.43 3.54
C GLY A 41 1.05 14.03 2.22
N ALA A 42 0.15 15.03 2.30
CA ALA A 42 -0.47 15.66 1.15
C ALA A 42 0.46 16.56 0.32
N GLY A 43 1.69 16.84 0.79
CA GLY A 43 2.75 17.42 -0.03
C GLY A 43 3.34 16.46 -1.06
N GLY A 44 2.97 15.18 -1.02
CA GLY A 44 3.40 14.16 -1.97
C GLY A 44 2.64 14.20 -3.29
N VAL A 45 3.31 13.83 -4.38
CA VAL A 45 2.78 13.87 -5.76
C VAL A 45 1.55 13.00 -6.02
N ARG A 46 1.17 12.12 -5.09
CA ARG A 46 -0.04 11.29 -5.21
C ARG A 46 -1.31 11.96 -4.66
N ALA A 47 -1.15 13.00 -3.85
CA ALA A 47 -2.29 13.68 -3.22
C ALA A 47 -3.30 14.25 -4.22
N PRO A 48 -2.90 14.92 -5.32
CA PRO A 48 -3.87 15.43 -6.28
C PRO A 48 -4.73 14.34 -6.94
N LEU A 49 -4.15 13.18 -7.26
CA LEU A 49 -4.91 12.06 -7.83
C LEU A 49 -5.89 11.44 -6.82
N PHE A 50 -5.52 11.40 -5.54
CA PHE A 50 -6.44 10.97 -4.49
C PHE A 50 -7.61 11.94 -4.35
N VAL A 51 -7.32 13.25 -4.30
CA VAL A 51 -8.34 14.31 -4.21
C VAL A 51 -9.29 14.26 -5.40
N GLN A 52 -8.77 14.10 -6.62
CA GLN A 52 -9.56 13.94 -7.84
C GLN A 52 -10.52 12.75 -7.73
N ALA A 53 -10.00 11.59 -7.39
CA ALA A 53 -10.82 10.38 -7.25
C ALA A 53 -11.88 10.53 -6.14
N ALA A 54 -11.53 11.16 -5.01
CA ALA A 54 -12.45 11.43 -3.92
C ALA A 54 -13.58 12.41 -4.32
N ALA A 55 -13.27 13.46 -5.08
CA ALA A 55 -14.26 14.40 -5.59
C ALA A 55 -15.26 13.73 -6.54
N ARG A 56 -14.77 12.83 -7.41
CA ARG A 56 -15.64 12.04 -8.31
C ARG A 56 -16.61 11.13 -7.55
N ARG A 57 -16.22 10.62 -6.37
CA ARG A 57 -17.10 9.82 -5.49
C ARG A 57 -18.16 10.66 -4.78
N GLY A 58 -17.88 11.93 -4.45
CA GLY A 58 -18.84 12.94 -4.04
C GLY A 58 -19.53 12.74 -2.67
N PHE A 59 -18.94 11.94 -1.76
CA PHE A 59 -19.55 11.66 -0.45
C PHE A 59 -18.78 12.23 0.75
N PHE A 60 -17.79 13.10 0.54
CA PHE A 60 -16.99 13.70 1.61
C PHE A 60 -17.55 15.08 2.03
N GLU A 61 -17.56 15.35 3.32
CA GLU A 61 -17.82 16.68 3.88
C GLU A 61 -16.57 17.55 3.80
N GLU A 62 -15.40 16.99 4.13
CA GLU A 62 -14.11 17.68 4.15
C GLU A 62 -12.98 16.71 3.81
N ILE A 63 -12.03 17.18 3.02
CA ILE A 63 -10.72 16.55 2.80
C ILE A 63 -9.65 17.51 3.31
N ARG A 64 -9.06 17.20 4.46
CA ARG A 64 -8.04 18.03 5.09
C ARG A 64 -6.66 17.58 4.68
N LEU A 65 -5.93 18.45 3.99
CA LEU A 65 -4.59 18.20 3.49
C LEU A 65 -3.56 18.57 4.55
N TYR A 66 -2.69 17.65 4.89
CA TYR A 66 -1.59 17.88 5.85
C TYR A 66 -0.26 17.46 5.28
N ASP A 67 0.73 18.31 5.44
CA ASP A 67 2.15 17.96 5.33
C ASP A 67 2.97 18.84 6.28
N SER A 68 4.07 18.32 6.80
CA SER A 68 5.01 19.09 7.61
C SER A 68 5.83 20.10 6.79
N ALA A 69 5.96 19.86 5.47
CA ALA A 69 6.66 20.71 4.53
C ALA A 69 5.69 21.71 3.87
N ALA A 70 5.59 22.92 4.38
CA ALA A 70 4.65 23.95 3.94
C ALA A 70 4.70 24.20 2.42
N ASP A 71 5.89 24.31 1.83
CA ASP A 71 6.05 24.57 0.40
C ASP A 71 5.53 23.40 -0.47
N SER A 72 5.78 22.17 -0.03
CA SER A 72 5.28 20.97 -0.70
C SER A 72 3.76 20.88 -0.61
N LEU A 73 3.20 21.13 0.58
CA LEU A 73 1.76 21.18 0.79
C LEU A 73 1.10 22.23 -0.10
N ALA A 74 1.59 23.46 -0.07
CA ALA A 74 1.04 24.56 -0.85
C ALA A 74 1.12 24.30 -2.37
N ARG A 75 2.18 23.63 -2.85
CA ARG A 75 2.34 23.23 -4.25
C ARG A 75 1.31 22.17 -4.65
N MET A 76 1.17 21.12 -3.87
CA MET A 76 0.24 20.04 -4.19
C MET A 76 -1.21 20.45 -3.99
N ASN A 77 -1.53 21.27 -2.97
CA ASN A 77 -2.88 21.83 -2.81
C ASN A 77 -3.27 22.71 -4.02
N TRP A 78 -2.34 23.50 -4.55
CA TRP A 78 -2.60 24.24 -5.78
C TRP A 78 -2.95 23.30 -6.94
N ILE A 79 -2.19 22.23 -7.17
CA ILE A 79 -2.51 21.24 -8.21
C ILE A 79 -3.83 20.52 -7.94
N CYS A 80 -4.16 20.22 -6.69
CA CYS A 80 -5.48 19.67 -6.32
C CYS A 80 -6.60 20.59 -6.79
N ARG A 81 -6.50 21.89 -6.50
CA ARG A 81 -7.53 22.89 -6.89
C ARG A 81 -7.64 23.04 -8.39
N VAL A 82 -6.50 23.15 -9.10
CA VAL A 82 -6.48 23.21 -10.57
C VAL A 82 -7.13 21.97 -11.18
N LEU A 83 -6.85 20.79 -10.65
CA LEU A 83 -7.41 19.54 -11.13
C LEU A 83 -8.93 19.46 -10.91
N LEU A 84 -9.40 19.88 -9.74
CA LEU A 84 -10.84 19.91 -9.43
C LEU A 84 -11.57 20.92 -10.30
N GLU A 85 -11.03 22.11 -10.48
CA GLU A 85 -11.61 23.15 -11.34
C GLU A 85 -11.70 22.69 -12.81
N HIS A 86 -10.63 22.06 -13.32
CA HIS A 86 -10.61 21.49 -14.65
C HIS A 86 -11.71 20.44 -14.89
N GLU A 87 -12.06 19.67 -13.88
CA GLU A 87 -13.13 18.66 -13.93
C GLU A 87 -14.51 19.18 -13.49
N GLY A 88 -14.61 20.43 -13.09
CA GLY A 88 -15.88 21.04 -12.68
C GLY A 88 -16.33 20.67 -11.28
N TYR A 89 -15.42 20.22 -10.40
CA TYR A 89 -15.71 19.92 -8.99
C TYR A 89 -15.39 21.13 -8.10
N PRO A 90 -16.19 21.35 -7.03
CA PRO A 90 -15.90 22.42 -6.09
C PRO A 90 -14.63 22.12 -5.29
N ALA A 91 -13.81 23.14 -5.05
CA ALA A 91 -12.59 23.04 -4.25
C ALA A 91 -12.77 23.46 -2.78
N ASP A 92 -13.97 23.82 -2.37
CA ASP A 92 -14.35 24.24 -1.01
C ASP A 92 -14.33 23.07 -0.01
N LEU A 93 -14.42 21.84 -0.49
CA LEU A 93 -14.22 20.67 0.35
C LEU A 93 -12.76 20.51 0.84
N LEU A 94 -11.80 21.25 0.26
CA LEU A 94 -10.39 21.17 0.63
C LEU A 94 -10.00 22.20 1.67
N THR A 95 -9.45 21.73 2.78
CA THR A 95 -8.73 22.55 3.76
C THR A 95 -7.27 22.10 3.86
N GLU A 96 -6.38 22.97 4.35
CA GLU A 96 -4.97 22.63 4.50
C GLU A 96 -4.40 23.13 5.83
N THR A 97 -3.44 22.38 6.39
CA THR A 97 -2.71 22.76 7.58
C THR A 97 -1.35 22.10 7.67
N THR A 98 -0.37 22.74 8.28
CA THR A 98 0.92 22.16 8.65
C THR A 98 0.97 21.68 10.10
N SER A 99 -0.13 21.82 10.84
CA SER A 99 -0.28 21.30 12.21
C SER A 99 -0.89 19.92 12.18
N LEU A 100 -0.15 18.88 12.58
CA LEU A 100 -0.66 17.52 12.63
C LEU A 100 -1.87 17.39 13.57
N ARG A 101 -1.86 18.09 14.71
CA ARG A 101 -2.98 18.07 15.66
C ARG A 101 -4.26 18.68 15.06
N GLU A 102 -4.14 19.78 14.33
CA GLU A 102 -5.27 20.37 13.62
C GLU A 102 -5.76 19.47 12.48
N ALA A 103 -4.83 18.84 11.76
CA ALA A 103 -5.18 17.90 10.69
C ALA A 103 -6.02 16.73 11.20
N LEU A 104 -5.70 16.21 12.37
CA LEU A 104 -6.33 15.02 12.95
C LEU A 104 -7.54 15.30 13.82
N LYS A 105 -7.90 16.58 14.07
CA LYS A 105 -8.99 16.95 14.95
C LYS A 105 -10.36 16.78 14.30
N GLY A 106 -11.22 15.94 14.89
CA GLY A 106 -12.62 15.77 14.49
C GLY A 106 -12.82 15.09 13.15
N ILE A 107 -11.84 14.30 12.69
CA ILE A 107 -11.93 13.50 11.47
C ILE A 107 -12.53 12.12 11.74
N ASP A 108 -13.08 11.51 10.70
CA ASP A 108 -13.64 10.16 10.73
C ASP A 108 -12.61 9.11 10.22
N ALA A 109 -11.66 9.55 9.35
CA ALA A 109 -10.56 8.69 8.92
C ALA A 109 -9.32 9.50 8.53
N ALA A 110 -8.13 8.91 8.74
CA ALA A 110 -6.85 9.39 8.24
C ALA A 110 -6.34 8.48 7.13
N VAL A 111 -6.05 9.06 5.98
CA VAL A 111 -5.34 8.39 4.87
C VAL A 111 -3.87 8.78 4.99
N VAL A 112 -3.01 7.82 5.32
CA VAL A 112 -1.62 8.10 5.68
C VAL A 112 -0.68 7.62 4.57
N ALA A 113 0.01 8.57 3.94
CA ALA A 113 0.91 8.34 2.81
C ALA A 113 2.22 9.12 2.98
N VAL A 114 2.90 8.94 4.10
CA VAL A 114 4.14 9.64 4.44
C VAL A 114 5.38 8.87 3.99
N ARG A 115 6.49 9.60 3.80
CA ARG A 115 7.79 9.03 3.46
C ARG A 115 8.91 9.82 4.16
N PRO A 116 9.28 9.46 5.40
CA PRO A 116 10.42 10.07 6.07
C PRO A 116 11.72 9.91 5.26
N GLY A 117 12.45 11.01 5.08
CA GLY A 117 13.66 11.06 4.24
C GLY A 117 13.40 11.29 2.74
N GLY A 118 12.15 11.20 2.28
CA GLY A 118 11.76 11.48 0.89
C GLY A 118 12.42 10.57 -0.14
N MET A 119 12.44 11.01 -1.40
CA MET A 119 13.07 10.28 -2.50
C MET A 119 14.59 10.26 -2.44
N LYS A 120 15.21 11.25 -1.78
CA LYS A 120 16.67 11.27 -1.59
C LYS A 120 17.13 10.09 -0.75
N GLN A 121 16.48 9.82 0.39
CA GLN A 121 16.85 8.71 1.25
C GLN A 121 16.59 7.37 0.57
N ARG A 122 15.47 7.24 -0.17
CA ARG A 122 15.22 6.07 -0.99
C ARG A 122 16.36 5.79 -1.97
N ALA A 123 16.87 6.81 -2.66
CA ALA A 123 17.97 6.66 -3.60
C ALA A 123 19.25 6.17 -2.92
N VAL A 124 19.56 6.73 -1.73
CA VAL A 124 20.70 6.30 -0.92
C VAL A 124 20.59 4.85 -0.49
N ASP A 125 19.42 4.44 0.03
CA ASP A 125 19.18 3.06 0.46
C ASP A 125 19.33 2.07 -0.71
N GLU A 126 18.71 2.36 -1.86
CA GLU A 126 18.78 1.49 -3.04
C GLU A 126 20.19 1.39 -3.61
N GLU A 127 20.94 2.51 -3.69
CA GLU A 127 22.33 2.53 -4.15
C GLU A 127 23.24 1.72 -3.21
N ALA A 128 23.09 1.89 -1.90
CA ALA A 128 23.87 1.18 -0.89
C ALA A 128 23.59 -0.35 -0.96
N ALA A 129 22.34 -0.74 -1.09
CA ALA A 129 21.95 -2.15 -1.22
C ALA A 129 22.55 -2.77 -2.50
N LEU A 130 22.36 -2.13 -3.67
CA LEU A 130 22.86 -2.62 -4.96
C LEU A 130 24.40 -2.69 -4.98
N GLY A 131 25.09 -1.68 -4.44
CA GLY A 131 26.55 -1.64 -4.31
C GLY A 131 27.08 -2.73 -3.37
N SER A 132 26.24 -3.19 -2.45
CA SER A 132 26.55 -4.28 -1.52
C SER A 132 26.16 -5.67 -2.02
N GLY A 133 25.59 -5.77 -3.23
CA GLY A 133 25.16 -7.04 -3.81
C GLY A 133 23.82 -7.54 -3.26
N MET A 134 22.97 -6.63 -2.80
CA MET A 134 21.63 -6.92 -2.32
C MET A 134 20.58 -6.24 -3.22
N ILE A 135 19.34 -6.75 -3.18
CA ILE A 135 18.20 -6.17 -3.90
C ILE A 135 17.94 -4.72 -3.42
N GLY A 136 18.05 -3.76 -4.34
CA GLY A 136 17.79 -2.34 -4.10
C GLY A 136 16.35 -1.95 -4.43
N GLN A 137 15.38 -2.61 -3.82
CA GLN A 137 13.96 -2.32 -3.97
C GLN A 137 13.41 -1.71 -2.67
N GLU A 138 12.72 -0.57 -2.76
CA GLU A 138 12.38 0.30 -1.61
C GLU A 138 11.56 -0.36 -0.49
N THR A 139 10.81 -1.42 -0.77
CA THR A 139 9.78 -1.96 0.15
C THR A 139 10.02 -3.40 0.58
N VAL A 140 10.99 -4.09 -0.02
CA VAL A 140 11.38 -5.45 0.33
C VAL A 140 12.86 -5.53 0.69
N GLY A 141 13.31 -6.62 1.27
CA GLY A 141 14.71 -6.81 1.64
C GLY A 141 15.22 -5.77 2.63
N VAL A 142 16.49 -5.40 2.51
CA VAL A 142 17.14 -4.46 3.42
C VAL A 142 16.63 -3.02 3.29
N CYS A 143 16.27 -2.59 2.08
CA CYS A 143 15.71 -1.25 1.89
C CYS A 143 14.34 -1.11 2.55
N GLY A 144 13.50 -2.16 2.47
CA GLY A 144 12.23 -2.21 3.21
C GLY A 144 12.44 -2.12 4.71
N PHE A 145 13.43 -2.83 5.26
CA PHE A 145 13.78 -2.74 6.67
C PHE A 145 14.24 -1.32 7.07
N ALA A 146 15.17 -0.73 6.32
CA ALA A 146 15.65 0.64 6.57
C ALA A 146 14.52 1.68 6.49
N MET A 147 13.60 1.51 5.56
CA MET A 147 12.38 2.33 5.46
C MET A 147 11.49 2.16 6.70
N ALA A 148 11.24 0.92 7.16
CA ALA A 148 10.43 0.65 8.34
C ALA A 148 10.96 1.34 9.59
N MET A 149 12.29 1.34 9.79
CA MET A 149 12.94 2.00 10.93
C MET A 149 12.67 3.51 11.00
N ARG A 150 12.55 4.17 9.84
CA ARG A 150 12.20 5.59 9.78
C ARG A 150 10.70 5.83 9.83
N MET A 151 9.92 4.86 9.32
CA MET A 151 8.48 4.99 9.16
C MET A 151 7.72 4.79 10.47
N LEU A 152 8.02 3.72 11.21
CA LEU A 152 7.26 3.38 12.42
C LEU A 152 7.26 4.49 13.47
N PRO A 153 8.38 5.17 13.80
CA PRO A 153 8.34 6.30 14.74
C PRO A 153 7.41 7.43 14.28
N ALA A 154 7.44 7.77 12.99
CA ALA A 154 6.55 8.81 12.46
C ALA A 154 5.07 8.41 12.51
N LEU A 155 4.77 7.15 12.27
CA LEU A 155 3.41 6.63 12.36
C LEU A 155 2.91 6.56 13.82
N PHE A 156 3.79 6.25 14.77
CA PHE A 156 3.44 6.27 16.21
C PHE A 156 3.08 7.69 16.67
N ASP A 157 3.80 8.71 16.22
CA ASP A 157 3.45 10.11 16.50
C ASP A 157 2.05 10.44 15.95
N ILE A 158 1.76 10.04 14.72
CA ILE A 158 0.45 10.27 14.09
C ILE A 158 -0.68 9.60 14.89
N VAL A 159 -0.57 8.30 15.21
CA VAL A 159 -1.64 7.58 15.91
C VAL A 159 -1.78 7.98 17.37
N THR A 160 -0.70 8.46 18.00
CA THR A 160 -0.75 9.00 19.36
C THR A 160 -1.61 10.26 19.40
N ILE A 161 -1.38 11.20 18.48
CA ILE A 161 -2.17 12.42 18.38
C ILE A 161 -3.60 12.09 17.93
N LEU A 162 -3.77 11.12 17.00
CA LEU A 162 -5.09 10.71 16.51
C LEU A 162 -5.97 10.16 17.63
N ARG A 163 -5.43 9.34 18.55
CA ARG A 163 -6.16 8.82 19.70
C ARG A 163 -6.73 9.91 20.60
N GLU A 164 -6.01 11.02 20.74
CA GLU A 164 -6.46 12.16 21.54
C GLU A 164 -7.48 13.02 20.78
N ALA A 165 -7.22 13.26 19.49
CA ALA A 165 -7.96 14.23 18.69
C ALA A 165 -9.22 13.65 18.02
N SER A 166 -9.21 12.36 17.69
CA SER A 166 -10.28 11.62 17.01
C SER A 166 -10.17 10.12 17.32
N PRO A 167 -10.55 9.68 18.55
CA PRO A 167 -10.32 8.32 19.04
C PRO A 167 -11.03 7.23 18.24
N ASP A 168 -12.10 7.59 17.52
CA ASP A 168 -12.89 6.67 16.71
C ASP A 168 -12.47 6.62 15.24
N ALA A 169 -11.51 7.43 14.82
CA ALA A 169 -11.08 7.51 13.44
C ALA A 169 -10.33 6.25 12.97
N TRP A 170 -10.57 5.87 11.74
CA TRP A 170 -9.83 4.83 11.06
C TRP A 170 -8.51 5.35 10.47
N VAL A 171 -7.51 4.48 10.37
CA VAL A 171 -6.28 4.72 9.62
C VAL A 171 -6.24 3.82 8.40
N LEU A 172 -6.21 4.42 7.21
CA LEU A 172 -5.91 3.76 5.96
C LEU A 172 -4.43 4.03 5.64
N ASN A 173 -3.60 3.01 5.85
CA ASN A 173 -2.15 3.15 5.80
C ASN A 173 -1.58 2.75 4.44
N PHE A 174 -0.99 3.70 3.72
CA PHE A 174 -0.24 3.50 2.48
C PHE A 174 1.27 3.53 2.67
N SER A 175 1.71 3.79 3.90
CA SER A 175 3.12 4.03 4.20
C SER A 175 3.89 2.72 4.22
N ASN A 176 4.71 2.51 3.19
CA ASN A 176 5.51 1.31 3.03
C ASN A 176 6.66 1.20 4.06
N PRO A 177 7.07 -0.04 4.39
CA PRO A 177 6.47 -1.33 4.00
C PRO A 177 5.18 -1.60 4.78
N VAL A 178 4.06 -1.74 4.05
CA VAL A 178 2.71 -1.71 4.65
C VAL A 178 2.49 -2.88 5.61
N GLY A 179 3.05 -4.07 5.36
CA GLY A 179 3.00 -5.22 6.29
C GLY A 179 3.59 -4.87 7.65
N ILE A 180 4.87 -4.46 7.68
CA ILE A 180 5.58 -4.10 8.92
C ILE A 180 4.90 -2.92 9.63
N THR A 181 4.48 -1.90 8.88
CA THR A 181 3.88 -0.69 9.48
C THR A 181 2.48 -0.98 10.04
N THR A 182 1.68 -1.81 9.38
CA THR A 182 0.36 -2.23 9.88
C THR A 182 0.53 -3.08 11.15
N LEU A 183 1.46 -4.03 11.15
CA LEU A 183 1.78 -4.85 12.33
C LEU A 183 2.28 -3.98 13.48
N GLY A 184 3.21 -3.06 13.21
CA GLY A 184 3.78 -2.17 14.22
C GLY A 184 2.74 -1.28 14.87
N LEU A 185 1.82 -0.71 14.11
CA LEU A 185 0.72 0.10 14.64
C LEU A 185 -0.26 -0.74 15.46
N SER A 186 -0.56 -1.96 15.02
CA SER A 186 -1.40 -2.90 15.79
C SER A 186 -0.77 -3.25 17.14
N ARG A 187 0.53 -3.59 17.16
CA ARG A 187 1.29 -3.87 18.41
C ARG A 187 1.43 -2.63 19.29
N HIS A 188 1.43 -1.44 18.71
CA HIS A 188 1.34 -0.18 19.46
C HIS A 188 -0.07 0.05 20.03
N GLY A 189 -0.98 -0.90 19.86
CA GLY A 189 -2.33 -0.90 20.40
C GLY A 189 -3.32 -0.06 19.58
N PHE A 190 -3.07 0.19 18.29
CA PHE A 190 -4.00 0.87 17.39
C PHE A 190 -4.75 -0.16 16.55
N GLY A 191 -6.02 -0.43 16.91
CA GLY A 191 -6.82 -1.50 16.31
C GLY A 191 -7.65 -1.10 15.08
N ARG A 192 -7.84 0.21 14.82
CA ARG A 192 -8.64 0.69 13.66
C ARG A 192 -7.74 1.02 12.47
N ILE A 193 -6.99 0.03 12.01
CA ILE A 193 -6.03 0.17 10.93
C ILE A 193 -6.31 -0.81 9.80
N VAL A 194 -6.18 -0.31 8.57
CA VAL A 194 -6.17 -1.09 7.35
C VAL A 194 -4.97 -0.66 6.52
N GLY A 195 -4.12 -1.61 6.16
CA GLY A 195 -3.07 -1.40 5.19
C GLY A 195 -3.63 -1.48 3.76
N ILE A 196 -3.20 -0.57 2.91
CA ILE A 196 -3.66 -0.44 1.53
C ILE A 196 -2.48 -0.64 0.57
N CYS A 197 -2.59 -1.64 -0.30
CA CYS A 197 -1.68 -1.87 -1.41
C CYS A 197 -2.48 -2.26 -2.65
N ASP A 198 -2.18 -1.65 -3.79
CA ASP A 198 -2.86 -1.94 -5.05
C ASP A 198 -2.37 -3.24 -5.70
N SER A 199 -1.11 -3.64 -5.45
CA SER A 199 -0.50 -4.81 -6.09
C SER A 199 -1.23 -6.12 -5.81
N ALA A 200 -1.78 -6.31 -4.61
CA ALA A 200 -2.57 -7.50 -4.28
C ALA A 200 -3.94 -7.55 -4.99
N ASN A 201 -4.46 -6.39 -5.39
CA ASN A 201 -5.69 -6.30 -6.16
C ASN A 201 -5.46 -6.39 -7.68
N ASN A 202 -4.21 -6.55 -8.13
CA ASN A 202 -3.89 -6.64 -9.56
C ASN A 202 -4.59 -7.81 -10.25
N ALA A 203 -4.76 -8.96 -9.58
CA ALA A 203 -5.50 -10.10 -10.13
C ALA A 203 -6.98 -9.74 -10.40
N LEU A 204 -7.63 -9.11 -9.42
CA LEU A 204 -9.00 -8.62 -9.54
C LEU A 204 -9.15 -7.64 -10.71
N TYR A 205 -8.32 -6.59 -10.73
CA TYR A 205 -8.40 -5.57 -11.76
C TYR A 205 -7.98 -6.06 -13.14
N ALA A 206 -7.06 -7.02 -13.24
CA ALA A 206 -6.71 -7.68 -14.48
C ALA A 206 -7.90 -8.44 -15.07
N ALA A 207 -8.58 -9.23 -14.24
CA ALA A 207 -9.77 -9.96 -14.64
C ALA A 207 -10.90 -9.00 -15.06
N CYS A 208 -11.16 -7.94 -14.29
CA CYS A 208 -12.14 -6.91 -14.64
C CYS A 208 -11.90 -6.33 -16.02
N ARG A 209 -10.65 -5.91 -16.31
CA ARG A 209 -10.29 -5.32 -17.61
C ARG A 209 -10.37 -6.32 -18.74
N HIS A 210 -9.92 -7.56 -18.51
CA HIS A 210 -9.90 -8.58 -19.54
C HIS A 210 -11.32 -9.05 -19.92
N LEU A 211 -12.21 -9.16 -18.93
CA LEU A 211 -13.58 -9.64 -19.09
C LEU A 211 -14.61 -8.51 -19.23
N ASN A 212 -14.19 -7.24 -19.09
CA ASN A 212 -15.07 -6.06 -19.05
C ASN A 212 -16.16 -6.17 -17.96
N LEU A 213 -15.75 -6.56 -16.75
CA LEU A 213 -16.61 -6.70 -15.57
C LEU A 213 -16.28 -5.63 -14.53
N SER A 214 -17.23 -5.32 -13.64
CA SER A 214 -17.00 -4.46 -12.48
C SER A 214 -16.19 -5.19 -11.39
N PRO A 215 -15.33 -4.50 -10.63
CA PRO A 215 -14.70 -5.08 -9.44
C PRO A 215 -15.69 -5.60 -8.38
N ASP A 216 -16.91 -5.08 -8.37
CA ASP A 216 -17.96 -5.52 -7.44
C ASP A 216 -18.68 -6.80 -7.91
N ASP A 217 -18.51 -7.20 -9.18
CA ASP A 217 -19.04 -8.46 -9.71
C ASP A 217 -18.12 -9.65 -9.44
N LEU A 218 -16.88 -9.39 -8.99
CA LEU A 218 -15.86 -10.41 -8.79
C LEU A 218 -15.46 -10.52 -7.32
N CYS A 219 -15.19 -11.75 -6.88
CA CYS A 219 -14.64 -12.02 -5.55
C CYS A 219 -13.30 -12.73 -5.71
N PRO A 220 -12.16 -12.04 -5.49
CA PRO A 220 -10.85 -12.67 -5.48
C PRO A 220 -10.70 -13.51 -4.20
N GLU A 221 -9.97 -14.60 -4.26
CA GLU A 221 -9.49 -15.32 -3.09
C GLU A 221 -7.97 -15.24 -3.08
N THR A 222 -7.47 -14.25 -2.34
CA THR A 222 -6.05 -13.90 -2.23
C THR A 222 -5.55 -14.17 -0.84
N PHE A 223 -4.33 -14.68 -0.73
CA PHE A 223 -3.64 -14.97 0.53
C PHE A 223 -2.17 -14.57 0.45
N GLY A 224 -1.60 -14.20 1.58
CA GLY A 224 -0.19 -13.87 1.67
C GLY A 224 0.12 -12.80 2.70
N LEU A 225 1.27 -12.15 2.49
CA LEU A 225 1.74 -10.97 3.20
C LEU A 225 1.90 -9.82 2.20
N ASN A 226 2.03 -8.61 2.67
CA ASN A 226 2.23 -7.48 1.76
C ASN A 226 3.47 -7.68 0.88
N HIS A 227 3.29 -7.58 -0.44
CA HIS A 227 4.29 -7.85 -1.46
C HIS A 227 4.75 -9.33 -1.55
N LEU A 228 4.03 -10.22 -0.92
CA LEU A 228 4.27 -11.66 -0.94
C LEU A 228 2.92 -12.39 -0.93
N SER A 229 2.14 -12.26 -1.99
CA SER A 229 0.78 -12.78 -2.04
C SER A 229 0.44 -13.46 -3.37
N TRP A 230 -0.57 -14.30 -3.31
CA TRP A 230 -1.07 -15.11 -4.42
C TRP A 230 -2.58 -15.05 -4.46
N THR A 231 -3.18 -14.98 -5.67
CA THR A 231 -4.61 -15.16 -5.85
C THR A 231 -4.86 -16.56 -6.43
N ARG A 232 -5.67 -17.35 -5.74
CA ARG A 232 -5.97 -18.74 -6.12
C ARG A 232 -7.33 -18.94 -6.77
N ARG A 233 -8.23 -17.97 -6.65
CA ARG A 233 -9.55 -17.96 -7.30
C ARG A 233 -9.98 -16.54 -7.64
N ILE A 234 -10.80 -16.43 -8.67
CA ILE A 234 -11.58 -15.23 -8.98
C ILE A 234 -12.99 -15.70 -9.27
N LEU A 235 -13.88 -15.50 -8.31
CA LEU A 235 -15.25 -15.97 -8.39
C LEU A 235 -16.15 -14.92 -9.05
N HIS A 236 -16.96 -15.35 -10.00
CA HIS A 236 -18.05 -14.60 -10.61
C HIS A 236 -19.30 -15.48 -10.60
N GLU A 237 -20.38 -15.05 -9.95
CA GLU A 237 -21.61 -15.82 -9.78
C GLU A 237 -21.37 -17.27 -9.28
N GLY A 238 -20.39 -17.43 -8.39
CA GLY A 238 -20.03 -18.73 -7.80
C GLY A 238 -19.12 -19.60 -8.67
N ARG A 239 -18.77 -19.18 -9.90
CA ARG A 239 -17.84 -19.88 -10.79
C ARG A 239 -16.43 -19.29 -10.67
N ASP A 240 -15.44 -20.16 -10.54
CA ASP A 240 -14.03 -19.75 -10.57
C ASP A 240 -13.57 -19.52 -12.02
N LEU A 241 -13.16 -18.29 -12.31
CA LEU A 241 -12.68 -17.87 -13.63
C LEU A 241 -11.16 -17.97 -13.77
N LEU A 242 -10.42 -18.05 -12.66
CA LEU A 242 -8.96 -17.98 -12.67
C LEU A 242 -8.30 -19.06 -13.52
N PRO A 243 -8.72 -20.34 -13.47
CA PRO A 243 -8.11 -21.37 -14.30
C PRO A 243 -8.22 -21.09 -15.81
N THR A 244 -9.33 -20.51 -16.25
CA THR A 244 -9.52 -20.13 -17.66
C THR A 244 -8.65 -18.92 -18.03
N LEU A 245 -8.54 -17.93 -17.13
CA LEU A 245 -7.72 -16.75 -17.34
C LEU A 245 -6.21 -17.11 -17.41
N LEU A 246 -5.75 -18.03 -16.57
CA LEU A 246 -4.34 -18.46 -16.58
C LEU A 246 -3.99 -19.36 -17.79
N GLN A 247 -4.98 -19.89 -18.50
CA GLN A 247 -4.79 -20.58 -19.78
C GLN A 247 -4.87 -19.65 -21.00
N ASP A 248 -5.34 -18.41 -20.80
CA ASP A 248 -5.40 -17.41 -21.86
C ASP A 248 -4.03 -16.73 -22.00
N GLU A 249 -3.34 -17.01 -23.09
CA GLU A 249 -2.01 -16.46 -23.39
C GLU A 249 -2.02 -14.93 -23.43
N LEU A 250 -3.09 -14.32 -23.92
CA LEU A 250 -3.22 -12.84 -23.96
C LEU A 250 -3.33 -12.26 -22.54
N PHE A 251 -4.09 -12.91 -21.66
CA PHE A 251 -4.19 -12.50 -20.26
C PHE A 251 -2.84 -12.62 -19.54
N VAL A 252 -2.19 -13.76 -19.66
CA VAL A 252 -0.91 -14.04 -18.97
C VAL A 252 0.20 -13.13 -19.50
N SER A 253 0.35 -12.96 -20.81
CA SER A 253 1.38 -12.08 -21.38
C SER A 253 1.18 -10.61 -20.99
N ARG A 254 -0.05 -10.18 -20.75
CA ARG A 254 -0.37 -8.79 -20.41
C ARG A 254 -0.30 -8.50 -18.92
N TYR A 255 -0.72 -9.42 -18.07
CA TYR A 255 -0.89 -9.19 -16.64
C TYR A 255 0.06 -10.00 -15.75
N GLN A 256 0.71 -11.03 -16.30
CA GLN A 256 1.75 -11.84 -15.67
C GLN A 256 3.07 -11.78 -16.47
N ASP A 257 3.33 -10.63 -17.09
CA ASP A 257 4.46 -10.41 -18.00
C ASP A 257 5.85 -10.64 -17.37
N LEU A 258 5.96 -10.52 -16.03
CA LEU A 258 7.18 -10.89 -15.30
C LEU A 258 7.44 -12.40 -15.27
N PHE A 259 6.40 -13.21 -15.46
CA PHE A 259 6.43 -14.67 -15.33
C PHE A 259 6.08 -15.39 -16.63
N PHE A 260 5.64 -14.66 -17.65
CA PHE A 260 5.04 -15.21 -18.88
C PHE A 260 5.93 -16.23 -19.60
N ALA A 261 7.21 -15.94 -19.78
CA ALA A 261 8.15 -16.82 -20.50
C ALA A 261 8.82 -17.86 -19.58
N ARG A 262 8.33 -18.04 -18.38
CA ARG A 262 8.90 -18.93 -17.36
C ARG A 262 7.92 -20.03 -17.08
N ASP A 263 8.42 -21.26 -16.96
CA ASP A 263 7.64 -22.33 -16.34
C ASP A 263 7.27 -21.84 -14.94
N ALA A 264 6.10 -21.23 -14.84
CA ALA A 264 5.63 -20.70 -13.59
C ALA A 264 5.57 -21.89 -12.63
N HIS A 265 6.31 -21.81 -11.55
CA HIS A 265 6.28 -22.84 -10.51
C HIS A 265 4.86 -23.07 -9.97
N ARG A 266 3.94 -22.15 -10.28
CA ARG A 266 2.55 -22.17 -9.84
C ARG A 266 1.59 -21.72 -10.95
N PRO A 267 1.34 -22.58 -11.97
CA PRO A 267 0.42 -22.27 -13.07
C PRO A 267 -1.07 -22.20 -12.64
N ASP A 268 -1.36 -22.56 -11.40
CA ASP A 268 -2.66 -22.52 -10.74
C ASP A 268 -2.91 -21.23 -9.95
N LEU A 269 -1.92 -20.34 -9.85
CA LEU A 269 -2.00 -19.10 -9.07
C LEU A 269 -1.67 -17.87 -9.92
N PHE A 270 -2.40 -16.78 -9.68
CA PHE A 270 -1.98 -15.46 -10.13
C PHE A 270 -0.98 -14.89 -9.12
N LEU A 271 0.21 -14.53 -9.60
CA LEU A 271 1.36 -14.13 -8.78
C LEU A 271 1.39 -12.62 -8.58
N ASN A 272 1.56 -12.17 -7.34
CA ASN A 272 1.88 -10.78 -7.05
C ASN A 272 3.22 -10.43 -7.71
N GLU A 273 3.32 -9.24 -8.30
CA GLU A 273 4.51 -8.81 -9.06
C GLU A 273 5.81 -8.78 -8.23
N TYR A 274 5.71 -8.54 -6.91
CA TYR A 274 6.86 -8.55 -6.01
C TYR A 274 7.43 -9.94 -5.76
N LEU A 275 6.67 -11.01 -6.03
CA LEU A 275 7.20 -12.37 -6.00
C LEU A 275 8.39 -12.56 -6.96
N TYR A 276 8.53 -11.69 -7.95
CA TYR A 276 9.71 -11.67 -8.82
C TYR A 276 11.03 -11.60 -8.04
N TYR A 277 11.10 -10.80 -6.99
CA TYR A 277 12.30 -10.67 -6.17
C TYR A 277 12.60 -11.90 -5.33
N TYR A 278 11.56 -12.60 -4.86
CA TYR A 278 11.69 -13.79 -4.04
C TYR A 278 11.96 -15.06 -4.85
N LEU A 279 11.35 -15.17 -6.04
CA LEU A 279 11.47 -16.33 -6.90
C LEU A 279 12.71 -16.26 -7.81
N PHE A 280 13.17 -15.07 -8.16
CA PHE A 280 14.29 -14.84 -9.08
C PHE A 280 15.30 -13.80 -8.54
N PRO A 281 15.80 -13.94 -7.28
CA PRO A 281 16.59 -12.90 -6.63
C PRO A 281 17.88 -12.56 -7.36
N ASP A 282 18.62 -13.56 -7.86
CA ASP A 282 19.88 -13.35 -8.58
C ASP A 282 19.67 -12.65 -9.92
N GLU A 283 18.61 -13.01 -10.63
CA GLU A 283 18.26 -12.33 -11.88
C GLU A 283 17.80 -10.90 -11.63
N ALA A 284 16.96 -10.70 -10.63
CA ALA A 284 16.47 -9.38 -10.24
C ALA A 284 17.65 -8.46 -9.89
N LEU A 285 18.57 -8.93 -9.05
CA LEU A 285 19.77 -8.18 -8.66
C LEU A 285 20.62 -7.82 -9.89
N ARG A 286 20.94 -8.81 -10.74
CA ARG A 286 21.75 -8.60 -11.94
C ARG A 286 21.12 -7.57 -12.88
N ARG A 287 19.81 -7.63 -13.08
CA ARG A 287 19.09 -6.68 -13.95
C ARG A 287 19.03 -5.28 -13.34
N MET A 288 18.78 -5.17 -12.04
CA MET A 288 18.79 -3.88 -11.34
C MET A 288 20.18 -3.23 -11.35
N GLN A 289 21.26 -4.01 -11.21
CA GLN A 289 22.64 -3.51 -11.29
C GLN A 289 23.06 -3.12 -12.72
N ALA A 290 22.37 -3.60 -13.74
CA ALA A 290 22.61 -3.22 -15.13
C ALA A 290 21.93 -1.90 -15.52
N GLU A 291 20.98 -1.41 -14.71
CA GLU A 291 20.35 -0.11 -14.93
C GLU A 291 21.37 1.03 -14.72
N PRO A 292 21.32 2.10 -15.54
CA PRO A 292 22.23 3.24 -15.42
C PRO A 292 22.19 3.91 -14.03
N VAL A 293 21.02 3.94 -13.42
CA VAL A 293 20.77 4.46 -12.08
C VAL A 293 19.66 3.65 -11.40
N CYS A 294 19.71 3.55 -10.07
CA CYS A 294 18.64 2.89 -9.34
C CYS A 294 17.29 3.63 -9.49
N ARG A 295 16.20 2.93 -9.25
CA ARG A 295 14.84 3.49 -9.35
C ARG A 295 14.65 4.72 -8.47
N GLY A 296 15.16 4.70 -7.25
CA GLY A 296 15.09 5.83 -6.31
C GLY A 296 15.78 7.07 -6.85
N ARG A 297 16.98 6.92 -7.45
CA ARG A 297 17.72 8.03 -8.07
C ARG A 297 16.97 8.61 -9.28
N TYR A 298 16.45 7.75 -10.15
CA TYR A 298 15.64 8.17 -11.28
C TYR A 298 14.42 8.99 -10.84
N LEU A 299 13.65 8.48 -9.86
CA LEU A 299 12.45 9.16 -9.38
C LEU A 299 12.78 10.46 -8.62
N ALA A 300 13.88 10.51 -7.89
CA ALA A 300 14.32 11.74 -7.23
C ALA A 300 14.62 12.84 -8.24
N GLY A 301 15.28 12.51 -9.35
CA GLY A 301 15.52 13.44 -10.45
C GLY A 301 14.25 13.92 -11.14
N LEU A 302 13.35 12.98 -11.43
CA LEU A 302 12.06 13.27 -12.06
C LEU A 302 11.20 14.19 -11.18
N GLU A 303 11.14 13.92 -9.86
CA GLU A 303 10.40 14.74 -8.89
C GLU A 303 11.02 16.13 -8.72
N ALA A 304 12.35 16.24 -8.69
CA ALA A 304 13.03 17.54 -8.62
C ALA A 304 12.73 18.41 -9.85
N SER A 305 12.68 17.80 -11.04
CA SER A 305 12.29 18.49 -12.28
C SER A 305 10.84 18.96 -12.23
N LEU A 306 9.92 18.11 -11.75
CA LEU A 306 8.51 18.47 -11.55
C LEU A 306 8.39 19.66 -10.59
N VAL A 307 9.04 19.60 -9.43
CA VAL A 307 9.00 20.68 -8.41
C VAL A 307 9.45 22.00 -9.01
N THR A 308 10.58 22.03 -9.71
CA THR A 308 11.11 23.23 -10.36
C THR A 308 10.14 23.81 -11.41
N ALA A 309 9.57 22.94 -12.22
CA ALA A 309 8.58 23.36 -13.24
C ALA A 309 7.31 23.94 -12.59
N LEU A 310 6.76 23.24 -11.59
CA LEU A 310 5.55 23.68 -10.90
C LEU A 310 5.74 24.99 -10.15
N ASP A 311 6.90 25.24 -9.51
CA ASP A 311 7.18 26.51 -8.82
C ASP A 311 7.24 27.67 -9.82
N THR A 312 7.85 27.46 -10.98
CA THR A 312 7.88 28.45 -12.07
C THR A 312 6.50 28.76 -12.62
N LEU A 313 5.70 27.72 -12.88
CA LEU A 313 4.36 27.86 -13.45
C LEU A 313 3.39 28.51 -12.46
N ARG A 314 3.51 28.18 -11.17
CA ARG A 314 2.72 28.78 -10.09
C ARG A 314 2.97 30.28 -9.98
N ALA A 315 4.23 30.70 -10.04
CA ALA A 315 4.60 32.12 -10.04
C ALA A 315 4.02 32.84 -11.27
N GLY A 316 3.95 32.17 -12.43
CA GLY A 316 3.37 32.67 -13.67
C GLY A 316 1.84 32.52 -13.78
N LYS A 317 1.16 31.91 -12.81
CA LYS A 317 -0.28 31.59 -12.82
C LYS A 317 -0.71 30.80 -14.08
N LYS A 318 0.06 29.77 -14.42
CA LYS A 318 -0.14 28.94 -15.61
C LYS A 318 -0.74 27.57 -15.26
N ASP A 319 -2.00 27.56 -14.87
CA ASP A 319 -2.67 26.41 -14.27
C ASP A 319 -2.80 25.22 -15.24
N GLU A 320 -3.22 25.46 -16.50
CA GLU A 320 -3.35 24.38 -17.49
C GLU A 320 -1.99 23.74 -17.84
N GLU A 321 -0.93 24.57 -17.97
CA GLU A 321 0.41 24.05 -18.24
C GLU A 321 0.96 23.24 -17.04
N ALA A 322 0.65 23.66 -15.83
CA ALA A 322 1.01 22.95 -14.61
C ALA A 322 0.33 21.58 -14.51
N LEU A 323 -0.96 21.51 -14.85
CA LEU A 323 -1.70 20.26 -14.89
C LEU A 323 -1.10 19.31 -15.93
N ARG A 324 -0.78 19.79 -17.13
CA ARG A 324 -0.15 18.98 -18.17
C ARG A 324 1.19 18.40 -17.71
N VAL A 325 2.08 19.23 -17.13
CA VAL A 325 3.39 18.80 -16.61
C VAL A 325 3.24 17.78 -15.47
N PHE A 326 2.26 17.98 -14.60
CA PHE A 326 1.94 17.05 -13.51
C PHE A 326 1.48 15.68 -14.03
N LEU A 327 0.61 15.65 -15.04
CA LEU A 327 0.14 14.40 -15.64
C LEU A 327 1.25 13.68 -16.43
N GLU A 328 2.09 14.43 -17.16
CA GLU A 328 3.26 13.89 -17.86
C GLU A 328 4.25 13.23 -16.88
N TYR A 329 4.48 13.84 -15.70
CA TYR A 329 5.28 13.23 -14.64
C TYR A 329 4.72 11.86 -14.23
N HIS A 330 3.41 11.75 -14.02
CA HIS A 330 2.79 10.48 -13.65
C HIS A 330 2.88 9.44 -14.77
N GLY A 331 2.69 9.84 -16.01
CA GLY A 331 2.88 8.97 -17.18
C GLY A 331 4.29 8.38 -17.22
N GLN A 332 5.33 9.23 -17.10
CA GLN A 332 6.73 8.80 -17.08
C GLN A 332 7.06 7.89 -15.90
N ARG A 333 6.56 8.25 -14.71
CA ARG A 333 6.72 7.43 -13.50
C ARG A 333 6.16 6.02 -13.67
N ASN A 334 4.95 5.90 -14.23
CA ASN A 334 4.26 4.63 -14.40
C ASN A 334 4.88 3.79 -15.53
N ALA A 335 5.21 4.40 -16.67
CA ALA A 335 5.81 3.71 -17.80
C ALA A 335 7.16 3.06 -17.48
N THR A 336 7.91 3.63 -16.54
CA THR A 336 9.23 3.12 -16.14
C THR A 336 9.20 2.14 -14.95
N TYR A 337 8.01 1.72 -14.49
CA TYR A 337 7.90 0.81 -13.34
C TYR A 337 8.27 -0.62 -13.70
N MET A 338 9.30 -1.15 -13.04
CA MET A 338 9.85 -2.52 -13.21
C MET A 338 10.22 -2.87 -14.66
N THR A 339 10.60 -1.89 -15.49
CA THR A 339 10.98 -2.12 -16.90
C THR A 339 12.12 -3.11 -17.05
N TYR A 340 13.07 -3.10 -16.11
CA TYR A 340 14.19 -4.06 -16.10
C TYR A 340 13.75 -5.52 -15.97
N ALA A 341 12.57 -5.79 -15.43
CA ALA A 341 12.07 -7.15 -15.18
C ALA A 341 11.06 -7.62 -16.22
N ARG A 342 10.40 -6.71 -16.93
CA ARG A 342 9.33 -7.02 -17.89
C ARG A 342 9.87 -7.56 -19.21
N THR A 343 9.05 -8.39 -19.87
CA THR A 343 9.35 -8.91 -21.20
C THR A 343 8.87 -8.00 -22.33
N GLY A 344 7.96 -7.06 -22.04
CA GLY A 344 7.41 -6.09 -22.98
C GLY A 344 7.48 -4.66 -22.45
N GLN A 345 7.41 -3.68 -23.38
CA GLN A 345 7.23 -2.28 -23.01
C GLN A 345 5.74 -1.98 -22.88
N ARG A 346 5.36 -1.27 -21.81
CA ARG A 346 4.00 -0.70 -21.66
C ARG A 346 4.03 0.75 -22.11
N THR A 347 3.01 1.16 -22.85
CA THR A 347 2.81 2.59 -23.12
C THR A 347 2.37 3.31 -21.84
N PRO A 348 2.58 4.64 -21.72
CA PRO A 348 2.08 5.43 -20.60
C PRO A 348 0.55 5.29 -20.41
N GLU A 349 -0.20 5.16 -21.52
CA GLU A 349 -1.65 4.94 -21.51
C GLU A 349 -1.99 3.57 -20.94
N GLU A 350 -1.31 2.50 -21.35
CA GLU A 350 -1.50 1.15 -20.82
C GLU A 350 -1.12 1.05 -19.34
N ALA A 351 -0.07 1.75 -18.92
CA ALA A 351 0.36 1.81 -17.53
C ALA A 351 -0.59 2.62 -16.64
N SER A 352 -1.36 3.54 -17.23
CA SER A 352 -2.28 4.43 -16.52
C SER A 352 -3.75 4.09 -16.76
N ALA A 353 -4.06 3.22 -17.71
CA ALA A 353 -5.44 2.97 -18.18
C ALA A 353 -6.28 2.29 -17.08
N GLY A 354 -7.32 2.98 -16.67
CA GLY A 354 -8.50 2.39 -16.05
C GLY A 354 -8.46 2.10 -14.57
N MET A 355 -7.52 2.69 -13.81
CA MET A 355 -7.47 2.48 -12.36
C MET A 355 -7.22 3.77 -11.59
N GLU A 356 -8.09 4.02 -10.64
CA GLU A 356 -7.84 5.03 -9.60
C GLU A 356 -6.65 4.60 -8.70
N GLY A 357 -6.05 3.43 -8.98
CA GLY A 357 -4.89 2.89 -8.27
C GLY A 357 -5.11 2.82 -6.76
N TYR A 358 -4.12 3.28 -6.00
CA TYR A 358 -4.22 3.37 -4.53
C TYR A 358 -5.43 4.17 -4.06
N ALA A 359 -5.77 5.25 -4.75
CA ALA A 359 -6.90 6.09 -4.39
C ALA A 359 -8.21 5.31 -4.46
N GLY A 360 -8.44 4.58 -5.54
CA GLY A 360 -9.66 3.79 -5.73
C GLY A 360 -9.88 2.77 -4.62
N LEU A 361 -8.83 2.02 -4.25
CA LEU A 361 -8.92 1.02 -3.19
C LEU A 361 -9.27 1.66 -1.82
N ALA A 362 -8.60 2.76 -1.46
CA ALA A 362 -8.93 3.45 -0.21
C ALA A 362 -10.34 4.04 -0.21
N LEU A 363 -10.76 4.58 -1.35
CA LEU A 363 -12.10 5.12 -1.50
C LEU A 363 -13.17 4.02 -1.43
N ASP A 364 -12.90 2.83 -1.96
CA ASP A 364 -13.78 1.67 -1.80
C ASP A 364 -13.95 1.28 -0.32
N VAL A 365 -12.86 1.32 0.45
CA VAL A 365 -12.92 1.07 1.91
C VAL A 365 -13.71 2.16 2.63
N LEU A 366 -13.43 3.44 2.35
CA LEU A 366 -14.14 4.57 2.96
C LEU A 366 -15.63 4.58 2.59
N GLU A 367 -15.97 4.25 1.35
CA GLU A 367 -17.35 4.15 0.88
C GLU A 367 -18.09 2.99 1.56
N GLY A 368 -17.42 1.84 1.72
CA GLY A 368 -17.95 0.71 2.50
C GLY A 368 -18.27 1.11 3.94
N PHE A 369 -17.37 1.84 4.59
CA PHE A 369 -17.57 2.33 5.96
C PHE A 369 -18.68 3.38 6.08
N ALA A 370 -18.74 4.33 5.15
CA ALA A 370 -19.65 5.47 5.22
C ALA A 370 -21.06 5.13 4.72
N LEU A 371 -21.17 4.35 3.64
CA LEU A 371 -22.46 4.08 2.98
C LEU A 371 -22.98 2.67 3.28
N GLY A 372 -22.25 1.85 4.03
CA GLY A 372 -22.63 0.48 4.36
C GLY A 372 -22.69 -0.48 3.18
N ARG A 373 -22.13 -0.10 2.02
CA ARG A 373 -22.07 -0.97 0.84
C ARG A 373 -21.01 -2.04 1.05
N GLU A 374 -21.42 -3.29 1.04
CA GLU A 374 -20.46 -4.39 1.09
C GLU A 374 -19.61 -4.43 -0.17
N ARG A 375 -18.29 -4.52 0.02
CA ARG A 375 -17.31 -4.66 -1.04
C ARG A 375 -16.27 -5.71 -0.66
N THR A 376 -15.84 -6.50 -1.62
CA THR A 376 -14.77 -7.47 -1.43
C THR A 376 -13.49 -6.94 -2.05
N ARG A 377 -12.46 -6.73 -1.23
CA ARG A 377 -11.14 -6.22 -1.65
C ARG A 377 -10.03 -6.95 -0.91
N VAL A 378 -8.84 -6.97 -1.49
CA VAL A 378 -7.64 -7.49 -0.81
C VAL A 378 -7.02 -6.36 -0.01
N LEU A 379 -6.86 -6.58 1.30
CA LEU A 379 -6.38 -5.58 2.25
C LEU A 379 -5.32 -6.19 3.16
N ILE A 380 -4.48 -5.35 3.76
CA ILE A 380 -3.50 -5.77 4.75
C ILE A 380 -4.11 -5.50 6.14
N VAL A 381 -4.28 -6.56 6.91
CA VAL A 381 -4.89 -6.49 8.25
C VAL A 381 -4.02 -7.25 9.26
N PRO A 382 -4.00 -6.85 10.54
CA PRO A 382 -3.40 -7.68 11.59
C PRO A 382 -4.08 -9.05 11.58
N ASP A 383 -3.29 -10.14 11.57
CA ASP A 383 -3.86 -11.49 11.52
C ASP A 383 -4.59 -11.83 12.82
N SER A 384 -5.81 -12.29 12.65
CA SER A 384 -6.68 -12.77 13.72
C SER A 384 -7.11 -14.23 13.50
N GLY A 385 -6.27 -14.98 12.78
CA GLY A 385 -6.54 -16.35 12.39
C GLY A 385 -7.13 -16.48 10.99
N SER A 386 -6.98 -15.46 10.15
CA SER A 386 -7.39 -15.50 8.74
C SER A 386 -6.61 -16.55 7.95
N ILE A 387 -5.33 -16.75 8.30
CA ILE A 387 -4.47 -17.82 7.81
C ILE A 387 -3.96 -18.59 9.02
N PRO A 388 -4.64 -19.68 9.43
CA PRO A 388 -4.37 -20.37 10.71
C PRO A 388 -2.94 -20.85 10.87
N GLU A 389 -2.25 -21.10 9.77
CA GLU A 389 -0.88 -21.60 9.74
C GLU A 389 0.17 -20.52 9.95
N VAL A 390 -0.15 -19.25 9.79
CA VAL A 390 0.78 -18.12 9.97
C VAL A 390 0.75 -17.56 11.39
N ARG A 391 -0.37 -17.70 12.08
CA ARG A 391 -0.63 -17.24 13.46
C ARG A 391 -0.61 -15.70 13.62
N GLU A 392 -0.84 -15.23 14.87
CA GLU A 392 -1.05 -13.82 15.24
C GLU A 392 0.22 -12.93 15.20
N GLU A 393 1.27 -13.36 14.49
CA GLU A 393 2.56 -12.66 14.49
C GLU A 393 2.75 -11.75 13.25
N ALA A 394 1.76 -11.69 12.37
CA ALA A 394 1.86 -10.99 11.09
C ALA A 394 0.73 -9.99 10.83
N ALA A 395 0.95 -9.09 9.88
CA ALA A 395 -0.11 -8.45 9.14
C ALA A 395 -0.26 -9.19 7.80
N VAL A 396 -1.43 -9.80 7.58
CA VAL A 396 -1.69 -10.61 6.38
C VAL A 396 -2.38 -9.80 5.29
N GLU A 397 -2.04 -10.11 4.04
CA GLU A 397 -2.67 -9.55 2.85
C GLU A 397 -3.66 -10.56 2.30
N VAL A 398 -4.94 -10.34 2.62
CA VAL A 398 -6.01 -11.30 2.35
C VAL A 398 -7.27 -10.63 1.81
N THR A 399 -8.11 -11.44 1.20
CA THR A 399 -9.46 -11.02 0.83
C THR A 399 -10.24 -10.62 2.06
N CYS A 400 -10.87 -9.44 2.02
CA CYS A 400 -11.69 -8.89 3.08
C CYS A 400 -13.04 -8.43 2.56
N THR A 401 -14.07 -8.58 3.37
CA THR A 401 -15.34 -7.86 3.21
C THR A 401 -15.27 -6.55 3.98
N VAL A 402 -15.52 -5.44 3.30
CA VAL A 402 -15.62 -4.09 3.87
C VAL A 402 -17.09 -3.70 3.92
N SER A 403 -17.55 -3.19 5.06
CA SER A 403 -18.94 -2.75 5.25
C SER A 403 -19.02 -1.64 6.30
N GLY A 404 -20.23 -1.16 6.60
CA GLY A 404 -20.47 -0.19 7.68
C GLY A 404 -20.06 -0.69 9.07
N THR A 405 -19.81 -1.98 9.26
CA THR A 405 -19.34 -2.56 10.51
C THR A 405 -17.81 -2.69 10.59
N GLY A 406 -17.10 -2.34 9.53
CA GLY A 406 -15.63 -2.39 9.47
C GLY A 406 -15.12 -3.36 8.41
N VAL A 407 -13.94 -3.94 8.67
CA VAL A 407 -13.25 -4.89 7.79
C VAL A 407 -13.29 -6.28 8.41
N ARG A 408 -13.77 -7.24 7.64
CA ARG A 408 -13.80 -8.66 8.02
C ARG A 408 -12.97 -9.48 7.04
N PRO A 409 -11.79 -9.96 7.46
CA PRO A 409 -10.98 -10.83 6.62
C PRO A 409 -11.67 -12.20 6.41
N HIS A 410 -11.47 -12.77 5.23
CA HIS A 410 -11.93 -14.13 4.94
C HIS A 410 -10.97 -15.15 5.53
N LEU A 411 -11.51 -16.28 5.97
CA LEU A 411 -10.70 -17.42 6.36
C LEU A 411 -10.10 -18.05 5.09
N ILE A 412 -8.80 -18.21 5.08
CA ILE A 412 -8.03 -18.88 4.02
C ILE A 412 -7.51 -20.18 4.60
N ASP A 413 -8.00 -21.28 4.10
CA ASP A 413 -7.56 -22.63 4.46
C ASP A 413 -6.69 -23.25 3.35
N ALA A 414 -6.02 -24.34 3.67
CA ALA A 414 -5.28 -25.15 2.69
C ALA A 414 -4.32 -24.30 1.81
N VAL A 415 -3.55 -23.43 2.43
CA VAL A 415 -2.47 -22.71 1.74
C VAL A 415 -1.41 -23.72 1.28
N PRO A 416 -0.95 -23.65 0.00
CA PRO A 416 0.11 -24.53 -0.48
C PRO A 416 1.38 -24.43 0.36
N GLU A 417 2.00 -25.57 0.70
CA GLU A 417 3.10 -25.63 1.68
C GLU A 417 4.33 -24.82 1.24
N ASP A 418 4.65 -24.79 -0.05
CA ASP A 418 5.75 -23.98 -0.60
C ASP A 418 5.51 -22.47 -0.43
N CYS A 419 4.27 -22.00 -0.63
CA CYS A 419 3.89 -20.62 -0.34
C CYS A 419 3.95 -20.35 1.16
N LEU A 420 3.45 -21.29 1.96
CA LEU A 420 3.35 -21.17 3.41
C LEU A 420 4.73 -21.12 4.09
N GLU A 421 5.71 -21.92 3.63
CA GLU A 421 7.08 -21.88 4.13
C GLU A 421 7.71 -20.50 3.95
N LEU A 422 7.57 -19.91 2.76
CA LEU A 422 8.07 -18.56 2.47
C LEU A 422 7.31 -17.50 3.29
N MET A 423 5.99 -17.61 3.41
CA MET A 423 5.17 -16.72 4.23
C MET A 423 5.58 -16.74 5.70
N ARG A 424 5.75 -17.93 6.30
CA ARG A 424 6.19 -18.07 7.71
C ARG A 424 7.54 -17.42 7.96
N ARG A 425 8.47 -17.58 7.02
CA ARG A 425 9.79 -16.95 7.12
C ARG A 425 9.70 -15.43 7.09
N VAL A 426 8.93 -14.87 6.14
CA VAL A 426 8.77 -13.42 6.01
C VAL A 426 7.94 -12.86 7.16
N ALA A 427 6.87 -13.53 7.60
CA ALA A 427 6.08 -13.12 8.77
C ALA A 427 6.94 -13.02 10.03
N ARG A 428 7.81 -14.01 10.26
CA ARG A 428 8.73 -13.98 11.39
C ARG A 428 9.76 -12.87 11.27
N TYR A 429 10.27 -12.62 10.05
CA TYR A 429 11.13 -11.47 9.80
C TYR A 429 10.42 -10.14 10.12
N GLU A 430 9.21 -9.94 9.63
CA GLU A 430 8.43 -8.71 9.86
C GLU A 430 8.11 -8.51 11.35
N SER A 431 7.75 -9.59 12.04
CA SER A 431 7.53 -9.60 13.48
C SER A 431 8.77 -9.13 14.25
N MET A 432 9.93 -9.75 13.98
CA MET A 432 11.18 -9.38 14.63
C MET A 432 11.67 -7.98 14.22
N ALA A 433 11.40 -7.55 13.00
CA ALA A 433 11.71 -6.19 12.56
C ALA A 433 10.93 -5.14 13.38
N VAL A 434 9.64 -5.41 13.65
CA VAL A 434 8.83 -4.56 14.54
C VAL A 434 9.39 -4.57 15.95
N ASP A 435 9.73 -5.71 16.51
CA ASP A 435 10.28 -5.83 17.87
C ASP A 435 11.62 -5.08 17.98
N ALA A 436 12.54 -5.27 17.03
CA ALA A 436 13.81 -4.55 16.98
C ALA A 436 13.62 -3.02 16.99
N ILE A 437 12.67 -2.51 16.21
CA ILE A 437 12.39 -1.08 16.14
C ILE A 437 11.68 -0.59 17.42
N LEU A 438 10.79 -1.39 17.99
CA LEU A 438 10.09 -1.05 19.22
C LEU A 438 11.00 -1.08 20.44
N GLU A 439 11.92 -2.00 20.52
CA GLU A 439 12.83 -2.19 21.66
C GLU A 439 14.14 -1.40 21.48
N GLY A 440 14.51 -1.11 20.25
CA GLY A 440 15.78 -0.47 19.89
C GLY A 440 16.94 -1.42 20.12
N ASP A 441 16.73 -2.73 19.84
CA ASP A 441 17.71 -3.79 20.12
C ASP A 441 18.48 -4.20 18.85
N PRO A 442 19.81 -3.98 18.80
CA PRO A 442 20.63 -4.33 17.65
C PRO A 442 20.71 -5.83 17.37
N ASP A 443 20.67 -6.66 18.41
CA ASP A 443 20.76 -8.13 18.25
C ASP A 443 19.49 -8.67 17.59
N THR A 444 18.33 -8.21 18.01
CA THR A 444 17.04 -8.53 17.38
C THR A 444 16.98 -8.00 15.94
N MET A 445 17.52 -6.79 15.67
CA MET A 445 17.65 -6.26 14.32
C MET A 445 18.48 -7.18 13.42
N ARG A 446 19.65 -7.60 13.88
CA ARG A 446 20.51 -8.53 13.13
C ARG A 446 19.80 -9.86 12.85
N GLN A 447 19.13 -10.42 13.86
CA GLN A 447 18.36 -11.67 13.71
C GLN A 447 17.23 -11.52 12.70
N ALA A 448 16.50 -10.40 12.71
CA ALA A 448 15.47 -10.11 11.71
C ALA A 448 16.06 -10.12 10.29
N LEU A 449 17.20 -9.46 10.09
CA LEU A 449 17.88 -9.45 8.78
C LEU A 449 18.35 -10.83 8.33
N CYS A 450 18.81 -11.68 9.25
CA CYS A 450 19.15 -13.07 8.93
C CYS A 450 17.93 -13.88 8.46
N LEU A 451 16.76 -13.63 8.99
CA LEU A 451 15.51 -14.28 8.57
C LEU A 451 14.98 -13.76 7.23
N ASN A 452 15.27 -12.51 6.86
CA ASN A 452 14.81 -11.95 5.62
C ASN A 452 15.35 -12.76 4.42
N PRO A 453 14.49 -13.37 3.57
CA PRO A 453 14.96 -14.23 2.48
C PRO A 453 15.79 -13.51 1.41
N LEU A 454 15.68 -12.17 1.31
CA LEU A 454 16.44 -11.34 0.36
C LEU A 454 17.75 -10.78 0.95
N VAL A 455 18.05 -11.08 2.22
CA VAL A 455 19.27 -10.67 2.92
C VAL A 455 20.02 -11.90 3.43
N GLY A 456 19.43 -12.62 4.38
CA GLY A 456 20.00 -13.81 5.00
C GLY A 456 21.23 -13.54 5.84
N GLU A 457 21.74 -14.58 6.49
CA GLU A 457 22.91 -14.49 7.39
C GLU A 457 24.15 -13.95 6.68
N LYS A 458 24.33 -14.33 5.42
CA LYS A 458 25.49 -13.92 4.58
C LYS A 458 25.64 -12.40 4.45
N PHE A 459 24.52 -11.67 4.38
CA PHE A 459 24.52 -10.23 4.11
C PHE A 459 24.07 -9.38 5.30
N ALA A 460 23.63 -9.98 6.43
CA ALA A 460 23.08 -9.20 7.55
C ALA A 460 24.02 -8.13 8.09
N ASP A 461 25.28 -8.49 8.38
CA ASP A 461 26.27 -7.52 8.91
C ASP A 461 26.63 -6.44 7.88
N LYS A 462 26.79 -6.85 6.61
CA LYS A 462 27.02 -5.92 5.50
C LYS A 462 25.84 -4.98 5.27
N ALA A 463 24.62 -5.45 5.47
CA ALA A 463 23.41 -4.65 5.37
C ALA A 463 23.35 -3.57 6.47
N ILE A 464 23.70 -3.94 7.71
CA ILE A 464 23.77 -3.03 8.85
C ILE A 464 24.77 -1.90 8.58
N GLU A 465 25.97 -2.25 8.11
CA GLU A 465 27.03 -1.28 7.81
C GLU A 465 26.63 -0.38 6.62
N ALA A 466 26.22 -0.98 5.48
CA ALA A 466 26.00 -0.25 4.24
C ALA A 466 24.82 0.74 4.29
N LEU A 467 23.78 0.45 5.11
CA LEU A 467 22.62 1.30 5.28
C LEU A 467 22.61 2.04 6.63
N GLU A 468 23.70 2.02 7.37
CA GLU A 468 23.85 2.70 8.68
C GLU A 468 22.69 2.37 9.66
N LEU A 469 22.26 1.10 9.69
CA LEU A 469 21.06 0.69 10.41
C LEU A 469 21.16 0.88 11.93
N ASP A 470 22.36 0.76 12.52
CA ASP A 470 22.58 1.04 13.95
C ASP A 470 22.29 2.50 14.31
N SER A 471 22.67 3.43 13.42
CA SER A 471 22.37 4.86 13.58
C SER A 471 20.86 5.10 13.47
N ALA A 472 20.21 4.51 12.45
CA ALA A 472 18.78 4.62 12.24
C ALA A 472 17.97 4.03 13.41
N LEU A 473 18.40 2.89 13.98
CA LEU A 473 17.79 2.26 15.15
C LEU A 473 17.91 3.15 16.40
N SER A 474 19.09 3.75 16.60
CA SER A 474 19.33 4.69 17.70
C SER A 474 18.46 5.94 17.58
N ASP A 475 18.22 6.44 16.37
CA ASP A 475 17.32 7.57 16.10
C ASP A 475 15.86 7.20 16.38
N ALA A 476 15.41 6.02 15.97
CA ALA A 476 14.08 5.51 16.25
C ALA A 476 13.82 5.41 17.77
N ARG A 477 14.79 4.90 18.51
CA ARG A 477 14.75 4.83 19.99
C ARG A 477 14.68 6.19 20.66
N ARG A 478 15.46 7.18 20.20
CA ARG A 478 15.44 8.55 20.73
C ARG A 478 14.09 9.23 20.56
N ARG A 479 13.47 9.08 19.41
CA ARG A 479 12.13 9.64 19.13
C ARG A 479 11.08 9.07 20.07
N ARG A 480 11.07 7.75 20.31
CA ARG A 480 10.15 7.13 21.27
C ARG A 480 10.31 7.63 22.70
N GLY A 481 11.54 7.81 23.17
CA GLY A 481 11.81 8.34 24.52
C GLY A 481 11.30 9.78 24.72
N ALA A 482 11.18 10.55 23.64
CA ALA A 482 10.65 11.93 23.69
C ALA A 482 9.11 11.99 23.74
N VAL A 483 8.41 10.91 23.33
CA VAL A 483 6.93 10.82 23.22
C VAL A 483 6.31 10.00 24.37
N SER A 484 7.11 9.45 25.27
CA SER A 484 6.58 8.71 26.44
C SER A 484 5.70 9.63 27.30
N PRO A 485 4.44 9.31 27.58
CA PRO A 485 3.57 10.17 28.38
C PRO A 485 4.13 10.23 29.81
N ARG A 486 4.28 11.46 30.30
CA ARG A 486 4.40 11.71 31.73
C ARG A 486 3.04 11.58 32.40
#